data_ddf65d6032a9da7587cf3974b64940b1
#
_entry.id   ddf65d6032a9da7587cf3974b64940b1
#
_cell.length_a   1.000
_cell.length_b   1.000
_cell.length_c   1.000
_cell.angle_alpha   90.00
_cell.angle_beta   90.00
_cell.angle_gamma   90.00
#
_symmetry.space_group_name_H-M   'P 1'
#
loop_
_entity.id
_entity.type
_entity.pdbx_description
1 polymer ?
#
loop_
_entity_poly.entity_id
_entity_poly.type
_entity_poly.pdbx_seq_one_letter_code
_entity_poly.pdbx_strand_id
1 'polypeptide(L)'
;MGDSFVIAIDFGTAFSGYAFNITPREEKSEPHLQRWGKEYGFDSPKTPTCILFNEDETFLSFGYEAKITYKEMSREEAKKHYLFEDFKMALYSKKLNSDLKIKAANGKSMKALKVFSESLRFLKEEALRTISRNTGGERLFIASDFIWVLTVPAIWDPSAKQFMREAATQAGIITEGDEEKLVIALEPEAASIWCKKLPSEGFISEKHNAESLDQSAGTKYIVVDCGGNVSVTLMK
;
A
#
# COMPACT_ATOMS: atom_id res chain seq x y z
N MET A 1 5.56 -27.89 -1.07
CA MET A 1 5.48 -26.42 -1.01
C MET A 1 4.47 -26.12 0.05
N GLY A 2 4.90 -25.56 1.20
CA GLY A 2 3.97 -25.21 2.28
C GLY A 2 2.99 -24.13 1.82
N ASP A 3 1.80 -24.11 2.41
CA ASP A 3 0.79 -23.08 2.18
C ASP A 3 1.40 -21.72 2.52
N SER A 4 1.60 -20.89 1.49
CA SER A 4 2.12 -19.57 1.68
C SER A 4 0.95 -18.61 1.86
N PHE A 5 0.84 -18.00 3.03
CA PHE A 5 -0.10 -16.92 3.28
C PHE A 5 0.26 -15.66 2.48
N VAL A 6 -0.69 -14.81 2.23
CA VAL A 6 -0.48 -13.61 1.40
C VAL A 6 -0.88 -12.36 2.16
N ILE A 7 -0.03 -11.35 2.11
CA ILE A 7 -0.37 -9.98 2.50
C ILE A 7 -0.15 -9.07 1.29
N ALA A 8 -1.17 -8.29 0.94
CA ALA A 8 -1.11 -7.30 -0.13
C ALA A 8 -1.18 -5.89 0.45
N ILE A 9 -0.19 -5.06 0.14
CA ILE A 9 -0.13 -3.65 0.51
C ILE A 9 -0.46 -2.81 -0.71
N ASP A 10 -1.51 -2.01 -0.61
CA ASP A 10 -1.79 -0.93 -1.55
C ASP A 10 -1.22 0.37 -0.99
N PHE A 11 -0.07 0.77 -1.54
CA PHE A 11 0.65 1.97 -1.14
C PHE A 11 0.30 3.12 -2.08
N GLY A 12 -0.86 3.77 -1.86
CA GLY A 12 -1.37 4.84 -2.70
C GLY A 12 -0.73 6.21 -2.41
N THR A 13 -0.94 7.20 -3.29
CA THR A 13 -0.43 8.58 -3.09
C THR A 13 -1.12 9.27 -1.93
N ALA A 14 -2.45 9.19 -1.87
CA ALA A 14 -3.25 9.84 -0.83
C ALA A 14 -3.61 8.90 0.32
N PHE A 15 -3.86 7.63 0.02
CA PHE A 15 -4.29 6.63 0.99
C PHE A 15 -3.60 5.30 0.74
N SER A 16 -3.25 4.63 1.84
CA SER A 16 -2.65 3.29 1.83
C SER A 16 -3.46 2.34 2.69
N GLY A 17 -3.32 1.07 2.43
CA GLY A 17 -3.95 0.03 3.21
C GLY A 17 -3.38 -1.34 2.89
N TYR A 18 -3.90 -2.37 3.56
CA TYR A 18 -3.52 -3.74 3.28
C TYR A 18 -4.71 -4.69 3.39
N ALA A 19 -4.57 -5.80 2.70
CA ALA A 19 -5.44 -6.96 2.82
C ALA A 19 -4.58 -8.21 3.03
N PHE A 20 -5.12 -9.23 3.66
CA PHE A 20 -4.41 -10.49 3.86
C PHE A 20 -5.33 -11.70 3.71
N ASN A 21 -4.73 -12.83 3.36
CA ASN A 21 -5.37 -14.13 3.37
C ASN A 21 -4.44 -15.14 4.06
N ILE A 22 -4.97 -15.79 5.09
CA ILE A 22 -4.28 -16.83 5.89
C ILE A 22 -4.94 -18.20 5.74
N THR A 23 -5.82 -18.35 4.76
CA THR A 23 -6.45 -19.63 4.44
C THR A 23 -5.61 -20.35 3.39
N PRO A 24 -5.47 -21.70 3.46
CA PRO A 24 -4.83 -22.49 2.43
C PRO A 24 -5.40 -22.19 1.03
N ARG A 25 -4.56 -22.26 -0.01
CA ARG A 25 -4.94 -21.91 -1.39
C ARG A 25 -6.10 -22.70 -1.96
N GLU A 26 -6.34 -23.89 -1.43
CA GLU A 26 -7.42 -24.80 -1.86
C GLU A 26 -8.79 -24.38 -1.32
N GLU A 27 -8.84 -23.55 -0.30
CA GLU A 27 -10.08 -23.06 0.27
C GLU A 27 -10.44 -21.69 -0.34
N LYS A 28 -11.67 -21.57 -0.86
CA LYS A 28 -12.20 -20.28 -1.30
C LYS A 28 -12.48 -19.40 -0.07
N SER A 29 -11.61 -18.46 0.21
CA SER A 29 -11.84 -17.47 1.24
C SER A 29 -11.68 -16.06 0.68
N GLU A 30 -12.47 -15.14 1.20
CA GLU A 30 -12.31 -13.74 0.86
C GLU A 30 -11.15 -13.12 1.64
N PRO A 31 -10.38 -12.19 1.04
CA PRO A 31 -9.31 -11.50 1.74
C PRO A 31 -9.88 -10.60 2.85
N HIS A 32 -9.21 -10.61 3.98
CA HIS A 32 -9.51 -9.70 5.08
C HIS A 32 -8.95 -8.30 4.78
N LEU A 33 -9.82 -7.29 4.86
CA LEU A 33 -9.46 -5.89 4.72
C LEU A 33 -9.35 -5.24 6.10
N GLN A 34 -8.23 -4.56 6.36
CA GLN A 34 -8.09 -3.74 7.56
C GLN A 34 -9.01 -2.52 7.50
N ARG A 35 -9.62 -2.19 8.63
CA ARG A 35 -10.41 -0.96 8.82
C ARG A 35 -9.63 0.01 9.72
N TRP A 36 -9.58 1.27 9.31
CA TRP A 36 -8.73 2.29 9.89
C TRP A 36 -9.52 3.47 10.45
N GLY A 37 -8.97 4.11 11.46
CA GLY A 37 -9.42 5.40 11.98
C GLY A 37 -10.63 5.31 12.91
N LYS A 38 -11.00 4.13 13.39
CA LYS A 38 -12.16 3.97 14.28
C LYS A 38 -12.02 4.79 15.56
N GLU A 39 -10.82 4.88 16.11
CA GLU A 39 -10.46 5.67 17.27
C GLU A 39 -10.67 7.18 17.07
N TYR A 40 -10.73 7.63 15.83
CA TYR A 40 -10.95 9.02 15.42
C TYR A 40 -12.33 9.26 14.79
N GLY A 41 -13.24 8.28 14.91
CA GLY A 41 -14.60 8.38 14.34
C GLY A 41 -14.69 8.07 12.85
N PHE A 42 -13.63 7.54 12.22
CA PHE A 42 -13.64 7.06 10.84
C PHE A 42 -13.83 5.54 10.81
N ASP A 43 -14.28 5.03 9.69
CA ASP A 43 -14.30 3.58 9.39
C ASP A 43 -13.98 3.38 7.91
N SER A 44 -12.70 3.45 7.58
CA SER A 44 -12.20 3.44 6.21
C SER A 44 -11.37 2.18 5.92
N PRO A 45 -11.43 1.62 4.70
CA PRO A 45 -10.55 0.52 4.30
C PRO A 45 -9.09 0.96 4.10
N LYS A 46 -8.83 2.26 4.14
CA LYS A 46 -7.49 2.84 3.96
C LYS A 46 -7.24 3.95 4.98
N THR A 47 -5.96 4.17 5.30
CA THR A 47 -5.48 5.28 6.10
C THR A 47 -4.76 6.29 5.19
N PRO A 48 -4.70 7.59 5.52
CA PRO A 48 -3.91 8.56 4.76
C PRO A 48 -2.45 8.09 4.59
N THR A 49 -1.88 8.27 3.40
CA THR A 49 -0.44 8.08 3.16
C THR A 49 0.32 9.29 3.66
N CYS A 50 0.46 9.34 4.97
CA CYS A 50 1.03 10.45 5.71
C CYS A 50 1.89 9.89 6.84
N ILE A 51 3.12 10.38 6.99
CA ILE A 51 4.06 9.91 8.00
C ILE A 51 4.68 11.09 8.74
N LEU A 52 4.79 10.93 10.04
CA LEU A 52 5.33 11.94 10.94
C LEU A 52 6.58 11.39 11.64
N PHE A 53 7.64 12.19 11.66
CA PHE A 53 8.88 11.91 12.39
C PHE A 53 9.15 12.99 13.43
N ASN A 54 9.85 12.59 14.48
CA ASN A 54 10.39 13.48 15.49
C ASN A 54 11.51 14.38 14.94
N GLU A 55 11.96 15.34 15.75
CA GLU A 55 13.07 16.24 15.44
C GLU A 55 14.39 15.50 15.16
N ASP A 56 14.62 14.37 15.82
CA ASP A 56 15.77 13.47 15.63
C ASP A 56 15.60 12.49 14.46
N GLU A 57 14.57 12.69 13.65
CA GLU A 57 14.22 11.83 12.51
C GLU A 57 13.81 10.39 12.90
N THR A 58 13.44 10.11 14.13
CA THR A 58 12.81 8.84 14.51
C THR A 58 11.33 8.82 14.12
N PHE A 59 10.82 7.64 13.74
CA PHE A 59 9.40 7.46 13.41
C PHE A 59 8.53 7.81 14.61
N LEU A 60 7.47 8.57 14.38
CA LEU A 60 6.49 8.92 15.41
C LEU A 60 5.14 8.24 15.14
N SER A 61 4.53 8.50 13.99
CA SER A 61 3.22 7.95 13.64
C SER A 61 2.97 7.94 12.13
N PHE A 62 1.91 7.22 11.71
CA PHE A 62 1.47 7.11 10.32
C PHE A 62 -0.05 7.28 10.21
N GLY A 63 -0.53 7.68 9.03
CA GLY A 63 -1.95 7.69 8.69
C GLY A 63 -2.75 8.75 9.43
N TYR A 64 -3.91 8.37 9.90
CA TYR A 64 -4.80 9.28 10.66
C TYR A 64 -4.10 9.86 11.89
N GLU A 65 -3.40 9.03 12.65
CA GLU A 65 -2.67 9.47 13.84
C GLU A 65 -1.64 10.56 13.50
N ALA A 66 -0.86 10.38 12.42
CA ALA A 66 0.12 11.36 11.99
C ALA A 66 -0.53 12.73 11.65
N LYS A 67 -1.65 12.70 10.92
CA LYS A 67 -2.38 13.94 10.57
C LYS A 67 -2.94 14.65 11.80
N ILE A 68 -3.54 13.90 12.72
CA ILE A 68 -4.19 14.45 13.91
C ILE A 68 -3.11 15.00 14.85
N THR A 69 -2.08 14.19 15.16
CA THR A 69 -0.98 14.61 16.02
C THR A 69 -0.31 15.88 15.51
N TYR A 70 0.00 15.96 14.20
CA TYR A 70 0.63 17.15 13.63
C TYR A 70 -0.30 18.38 13.67
N LYS A 71 -1.60 18.19 13.48
CA LYS A 71 -2.59 19.27 13.53
C LYS A 71 -2.75 19.83 14.94
N GLU A 72 -2.58 19.00 15.96
CA GLU A 72 -2.69 19.37 17.38
C GLU A 72 -1.41 20.01 17.92
N MET A 73 -0.28 19.86 17.21
CA MET A 73 0.98 20.50 17.60
C MET A 73 0.87 22.02 17.58
N SER A 74 1.56 22.66 18.53
CA SER A 74 1.82 24.09 18.45
C SER A 74 2.66 24.42 17.21
N ARG A 75 2.61 25.66 16.75
CA ARG A 75 3.41 26.09 15.59
C ARG A 75 4.91 25.86 15.77
N GLU A 76 5.40 26.01 16.99
CA GLU A 76 6.84 25.81 17.30
C GLU A 76 7.20 24.30 17.29
N GLU A 77 6.35 23.46 17.78
CA GLU A 77 6.54 21.99 17.71
C GLU A 77 6.48 21.48 16.28
N ALA A 78 5.47 21.92 15.50
CA ALA A 78 5.31 21.54 14.09
C ALA A 78 6.56 21.88 13.25
N LYS A 79 7.26 22.99 13.53
CA LYS A 79 8.52 23.35 12.86
C LYS A 79 9.66 22.36 13.14
N LYS A 80 9.62 21.64 14.24
CA LYS A 80 10.65 20.66 14.61
C LYS A 80 10.40 19.30 13.96
N HIS A 81 9.13 18.89 13.83
CA HIS A 81 8.72 17.59 13.32
C HIS A 81 8.64 17.55 11.79
N TYR A 82 8.86 16.37 11.22
CA TYR A 82 8.83 16.17 9.76
C TYR A 82 7.54 15.46 9.36
N LEU A 83 6.57 16.19 8.84
CA LEU A 83 5.38 15.60 8.22
C LEU A 83 5.61 15.47 6.72
N PHE A 84 5.39 14.27 6.18
CA PHE A 84 5.40 13.99 4.76
C PHE A 84 4.02 13.54 4.30
N GLU A 85 3.51 14.18 3.27
CA GLU A 85 2.30 13.85 2.53
C GLU A 85 2.62 13.86 1.02
N ASP A 86 1.82 13.15 0.22
CA ASP A 86 1.97 13.08 -1.25
C ASP A 86 3.38 12.69 -1.75
N PHE A 87 4.22 12.17 -0.88
CA PHE A 87 5.63 11.91 -1.17
C PHE A 87 5.85 10.81 -2.21
N LYS A 88 4.85 9.95 -2.48
CA LYS A 88 4.89 8.97 -3.56
C LYS A 88 5.12 9.63 -4.93
N MET A 89 4.70 10.89 -5.10
CA MET A 89 4.91 11.66 -6.31
C MET A 89 6.39 11.88 -6.66
N ALA A 90 7.28 11.84 -5.68
CA ALA A 90 8.72 11.95 -5.92
C ALA A 90 9.28 10.83 -6.82
N LEU A 91 8.62 9.66 -6.86
CA LEU A 91 9.03 8.52 -7.68
C LEU A 91 8.57 8.60 -9.14
N TYR A 92 7.79 9.62 -9.52
CA TYR A 92 7.44 9.89 -10.92
C TYR A 92 8.56 10.62 -11.68
N SER A 93 9.62 11.04 -10.99
CA SER A 93 10.80 11.63 -11.61
C SER A 93 11.63 10.56 -12.34
N LYS A 94 12.02 10.86 -13.58
CA LYS A 94 12.86 9.95 -14.40
C LYS A 94 14.30 9.78 -13.90
N LYS A 95 14.73 10.48 -12.88
CA LYS A 95 16.09 10.44 -12.33
C LYS A 95 16.06 10.10 -10.85
N LEU A 96 15.71 8.85 -10.55
CA LEU A 96 15.84 8.33 -9.19
C LEU A 96 17.31 7.95 -8.93
N ASN A 97 17.83 8.42 -7.81
CA ASN A 97 19.15 8.04 -7.30
C ASN A 97 19.03 7.70 -5.81
N SER A 98 20.02 7.04 -5.27
CA SER A 98 20.07 6.63 -3.85
C SER A 98 20.03 7.80 -2.86
N ASP A 99 20.35 9.02 -3.32
CA ASP A 99 20.40 10.24 -2.51
C ASP A 99 19.15 11.11 -2.66
N LEU A 100 18.09 10.59 -3.30
CA LEU A 100 16.82 11.29 -3.43
C LEU A 100 16.34 11.78 -2.06
N LYS A 101 16.12 13.09 -1.96
CA LYS A 101 15.55 13.73 -0.77
C LYS A 101 14.19 14.31 -1.09
N ILE A 102 13.28 14.23 -0.15
CA ILE A 102 11.96 14.81 -0.21
C ILE A 102 11.78 15.83 0.92
N LYS A 103 10.95 16.85 0.67
CA LYS A 103 10.68 17.92 1.64
C LYS A 103 9.49 17.57 2.51
N ALA A 104 9.63 17.78 3.80
CA ALA A 104 8.56 17.75 4.77
C ALA A 104 7.79 19.09 4.79
N ALA A 105 6.64 19.11 5.46
CA ALA A 105 5.81 20.31 5.62
C ALA A 105 6.54 21.49 6.28
N ASN A 106 7.53 21.23 7.14
CA ASN A 106 8.38 22.24 7.78
C ASN A 106 9.50 22.78 6.85
N GLY A 107 9.59 22.30 5.60
CA GLY A 107 10.60 22.68 4.60
C GLY A 107 11.94 21.96 4.71
N LYS A 108 12.19 21.22 5.78
CA LYS A 108 13.38 20.36 5.94
C LYS A 108 13.29 19.15 5.01
N SER A 109 14.42 18.54 4.69
CA SER A 109 14.47 17.39 3.77
C SER A 109 15.00 16.15 4.46
N MET A 110 14.46 14.99 4.09
CA MET A 110 14.91 13.67 4.53
C MET A 110 15.13 12.76 3.32
N LYS A 111 15.96 11.71 3.47
CA LYS A 111 16.13 10.70 2.41
C LYS A 111 14.79 10.04 2.10
N ALA A 112 14.41 10.03 0.84
CA ALA A 112 13.16 9.40 0.39
C ALA A 112 13.10 7.93 0.82
N LEU A 113 14.18 7.20 0.65
CA LEU A 113 14.23 5.79 0.99
C LEU A 113 13.87 5.54 2.48
N LYS A 114 14.31 6.40 3.41
CA LYS A 114 13.93 6.32 4.83
C LYS A 114 12.42 6.52 5.02
N VAL A 115 11.85 7.53 4.38
CA VAL A 115 10.42 7.84 4.51
C VAL A 115 9.56 6.68 3.98
N PHE A 116 9.91 6.13 2.83
CA PHE A 116 9.20 4.99 2.24
C PHE A 116 9.39 3.71 3.06
N SER A 117 10.59 3.42 3.53
CA SER A 117 10.86 2.23 4.34
C SER A 117 10.12 2.25 5.67
N GLU A 118 10.08 3.39 6.38
CA GLU A 118 9.33 3.50 7.63
C GLU A 118 7.82 3.40 7.41
N SER A 119 7.31 3.95 6.30
CA SER A 119 5.90 3.81 5.93
C SER A 119 5.52 2.34 5.67
N LEU A 120 6.34 1.62 4.92
CA LEU A 120 6.14 0.20 4.64
C LEU A 120 6.33 -0.65 5.90
N ARG A 121 7.28 -0.29 6.77
CA ARG A 121 7.49 -0.97 8.06
C ARG A 121 6.26 -0.87 8.94
N PHE A 122 5.67 0.31 9.06
CA PHE A 122 4.44 0.51 9.81
C PHE A 122 3.30 -0.39 9.27
N LEU A 123 3.07 -0.39 7.95
CA LEU A 123 2.01 -1.20 7.34
C LEU A 123 2.25 -2.70 7.55
N LYS A 124 3.51 -3.16 7.45
CA LYS A 124 3.90 -4.54 7.73
C LYS A 124 3.59 -4.92 9.18
N GLU A 125 4.03 -4.10 10.14
CA GLU A 125 3.85 -4.40 11.56
C GLU A 125 2.39 -4.39 11.97
N GLU A 126 1.60 -3.46 11.44
CA GLU A 126 0.15 -3.46 11.65
C GLU A 126 -0.52 -4.70 11.06
N ALA A 127 -0.11 -5.13 9.85
CA ALA A 127 -0.65 -6.34 9.25
C ALA A 127 -0.35 -7.58 10.13
N LEU A 128 0.89 -7.78 10.53
CA LEU A 128 1.29 -8.90 11.39
C LEU A 128 0.57 -8.87 12.74
N ARG A 129 0.43 -7.69 13.36
CA ARG A 129 -0.30 -7.51 14.62
C ARG A 129 -1.78 -7.83 14.48
N THR A 130 -2.41 -7.39 13.39
CA THR A 130 -3.81 -7.67 13.10
C THR A 130 -4.06 -9.17 12.85
N ILE A 131 -3.19 -9.82 12.09
CA ILE A 131 -3.26 -11.26 11.84
C ILE A 131 -3.14 -12.03 13.16
N SER A 132 -2.16 -11.72 13.99
CA SER A 132 -1.98 -12.36 15.29
C SER A 132 -3.20 -12.21 16.20
N ARG A 133 -3.85 -11.04 16.21
CA ARG A 133 -5.10 -10.83 16.97
C ARG A 133 -6.26 -11.68 16.42
N ASN A 134 -6.40 -11.75 15.10
CA ASN A 134 -7.50 -12.48 14.45
C ASN A 134 -7.35 -14.00 14.56
N THR A 135 -6.14 -14.50 14.80
CA THR A 135 -5.85 -15.92 15.01
C THR A 135 -5.80 -16.32 16.48
N GLY A 136 -6.33 -15.50 17.38
CA GLY A 136 -6.39 -15.78 18.81
C GLY A 136 -5.09 -15.62 19.57
N GLY A 137 -4.03 -15.09 18.92
CA GLY A 137 -2.73 -14.85 19.56
C GLY A 137 -1.86 -16.09 19.81
N GLU A 138 -2.33 -17.28 19.41
CA GLU A 138 -1.63 -18.55 19.65
C GLU A 138 -0.37 -18.71 18.78
N ARG A 139 -0.34 -18.02 17.63
CA ARG A 139 0.79 -18.05 16.69
C ARG A 139 1.34 -16.65 16.50
N LEU A 140 2.65 -16.51 16.70
CA LEU A 140 3.38 -15.32 16.33
C LEU A 140 3.78 -15.44 14.85
N PHE A 141 3.19 -14.60 14.00
CA PHE A 141 3.55 -14.52 12.60
C PHE A 141 4.71 -13.55 12.38
N ILE A 142 5.62 -13.95 11.51
CA ILE A 142 6.74 -13.12 11.07
C ILE A 142 6.67 -12.85 9.56
N ALA A 143 7.39 -11.87 9.08
CA ALA A 143 7.31 -11.46 7.68
C ALA A 143 7.61 -12.60 6.69
N SER A 144 8.53 -13.50 7.03
CA SER A 144 8.90 -14.64 6.19
C SER A 144 7.84 -15.74 6.08
N ASP A 145 6.77 -15.70 6.88
CA ASP A 145 5.63 -16.62 6.75
C ASP A 145 4.75 -16.29 5.53
N PHE A 146 4.94 -15.13 4.91
CA PHE A 146 4.05 -14.59 3.90
C PHE A 146 4.75 -14.36 2.55
N ILE A 147 3.92 -14.45 1.49
CA ILE A 147 4.20 -13.79 0.23
C ILE A 147 3.61 -12.38 0.32
N TRP A 148 4.44 -11.39 0.05
CA TRP A 148 4.04 -9.99 0.06
C TRP A 148 3.75 -9.51 -1.34
N VAL A 149 2.65 -8.79 -1.51
CA VAL A 149 2.29 -8.11 -2.76
C VAL A 149 2.30 -6.62 -2.50
N LEU A 150 3.05 -5.86 -3.29
CA LEU A 150 3.10 -4.42 -3.22
C LEU A 150 2.63 -3.84 -4.55
N THR A 151 1.57 -3.03 -4.54
CA THR A 151 1.05 -2.41 -5.76
C THR A 151 1.85 -1.17 -6.13
N VAL A 152 2.06 -0.99 -7.44
CA VAL A 152 2.76 0.15 -8.01
C VAL A 152 2.06 0.64 -9.28
N PRO A 153 2.14 1.94 -9.62
CA PRO A 153 1.61 2.46 -10.87
C PRO A 153 2.23 1.80 -12.11
N ALA A 154 1.41 1.55 -13.13
CA ALA A 154 1.89 0.96 -14.38
C ALA A 154 2.91 1.86 -15.13
N ILE A 155 2.77 3.19 -14.96
CA ILE A 155 3.62 4.18 -15.61
C ILE A 155 5.04 4.25 -15.03
N TRP A 156 5.28 3.68 -13.85
CA TRP A 156 6.60 3.73 -13.22
C TRP A 156 7.64 2.95 -14.00
N ASP A 157 8.79 3.56 -14.19
CA ASP A 157 9.93 2.91 -14.82
C ASP A 157 10.58 1.85 -13.88
N PRO A 158 11.51 1.04 -14.39
CA PRO A 158 12.18 0.02 -13.59
C PRO A 158 12.92 0.58 -12.36
N SER A 159 13.43 1.82 -12.41
CA SER A 159 14.15 2.42 -11.27
C SER A 159 13.23 2.70 -10.10
N ALA A 160 11.99 3.13 -10.35
CA ALA A 160 10.98 3.34 -9.31
C ALA A 160 10.54 2.01 -8.66
N LYS A 161 10.38 0.97 -9.47
CA LYS A 161 10.07 -0.38 -8.97
C LYS A 161 11.21 -0.94 -8.13
N GLN A 162 12.46 -0.73 -8.55
CA GLN A 162 13.63 -1.14 -7.78
C GLN A 162 13.74 -0.36 -6.46
N PHE A 163 13.49 0.95 -6.47
CA PHE A 163 13.43 1.75 -5.26
C PHE A 163 12.42 1.20 -4.24
N MET A 164 11.24 0.77 -4.71
CA MET A 164 10.23 0.17 -3.81
C MET A 164 10.66 -1.20 -3.27
N ARG A 165 11.43 -2.00 -4.04
CA ARG A 165 12.04 -3.23 -3.52
C ARG A 165 13.05 -2.94 -2.42
N GLU A 166 13.92 -1.96 -2.62
CA GLU A 166 14.88 -1.51 -1.60
C GLU A 166 14.18 -1.00 -0.34
N ALA A 167 13.12 -0.21 -0.51
CA ALA A 167 12.32 0.26 0.61
C ALA A 167 11.65 -0.90 1.37
N ALA A 168 11.14 -1.91 0.67
CA ALA A 168 10.55 -3.10 1.28
C ALA A 168 11.58 -3.96 2.03
N THR A 169 12.80 -4.09 1.49
CA THR A 169 13.92 -4.77 2.17
C THR A 169 14.30 -4.03 3.45
N GLN A 170 14.49 -2.70 3.39
CA GLN A 170 14.80 -1.89 4.58
C GLN A 170 13.66 -1.87 5.61
N ALA A 171 12.41 -2.02 5.17
CA ALA A 171 11.25 -2.18 6.04
C ALA A 171 11.22 -3.56 6.74
N GLY A 172 12.02 -4.52 6.29
CA GLY A 172 12.01 -5.89 6.78
C GLY A 172 10.77 -6.66 6.33
N ILE A 173 10.23 -6.34 5.18
CA ILE A 173 9.17 -7.12 4.51
C ILE A 173 9.78 -8.37 3.90
N ILE A 174 10.92 -8.22 3.25
CA ILE A 174 11.76 -9.32 2.76
C ILE A 174 13.18 -9.15 3.29
N THR A 175 13.93 -10.24 3.30
CA THR A 175 15.37 -10.26 3.55
C THR A 175 16.12 -10.46 2.24
N GLU A 176 17.41 -10.12 2.23
CA GLU A 176 18.30 -10.38 1.11
C GLU A 176 18.35 -11.91 0.88
N GLY A 177 18.07 -12.35 -0.34
CA GLY A 177 17.95 -13.77 -0.70
C GLY A 177 16.52 -14.35 -0.72
N ASP A 178 15.52 -13.58 -0.29
CA ASP A 178 14.09 -13.96 -0.28
C ASP A 178 13.26 -13.09 -1.26
N GLU A 179 13.88 -12.60 -2.35
CA GLU A 179 13.24 -11.66 -3.28
C GLU A 179 11.97 -12.22 -3.94
N GLU A 180 11.87 -13.54 -4.05
CA GLU A 180 10.70 -14.24 -4.58
C GLU A 180 9.46 -14.10 -3.68
N LYS A 181 9.65 -13.72 -2.42
CA LYS A 181 8.54 -13.45 -1.48
C LYS A 181 7.92 -12.06 -1.65
N LEU A 182 8.49 -11.20 -2.52
CA LEU A 182 7.92 -9.90 -2.86
C LEU A 182 7.49 -9.83 -4.32
N VAL A 183 6.19 -9.79 -4.52
CA VAL A 183 5.56 -9.57 -5.83
C VAL A 183 5.27 -8.07 -5.98
N ILE A 184 5.83 -7.44 -7.00
CA ILE A 184 5.44 -6.09 -7.42
C ILE A 184 4.30 -6.24 -8.45
N ALA A 185 3.09 -5.87 -8.05
CA ALA A 185 1.90 -5.92 -8.89
C ALA A 185 1.54 -4.53 -9.45
N LEU A 186 1.04 -4.47 -10.66
CA LEU A 186 0.56 -3.20 -11.22
C LEU A 186 -0.84 -2.86 -10.69
N GLU A 187 -1.03 -1.63 -10.24
CA GLU A 187 -2.31 -1.14 -9.71
C GLU A 187 -3.49 -1.45 -10.65
N PRO A 188 -3.42 -1.14 -11.97
CA PRO A 188 -4.54 -1.41 -12.88
C PRO A 188 -4.78 -2.92 -13.10
N GLU A 189 -3.74 -3.76 -13.04
CA GLU A 189 -3.90 -5.21 -13.13
C GLU A 189 -4.61 -5.75 -11.89
N ALA A 190 -4.19 -5.35 -10.70
CA ALA A 190 -4.83 -5.73 -9.45
C ALA A 190 -6.29 -5.29 -9.41
N ALA A 191 -6.58 -4.04 -9.80
CA ALA A 191 -7.94 -3.51 -9.87
C ALA A 191 -8.81 -4.31 -10.88
N SER A 192 -8.28 -4.65 -12.05
CA SER A 192 -9.02 -5.40 -13.06
C SER A 192 -9.38 -6.82 -12.59
N ILE A 193 -8.45 -7.49 -11.89
CA ILE A 193 -8.69 -8.82 -11.32
C ILE A 193 -9.82 -8.76 -10.29
N TRP A 194 -9.81 -7.74 -9.44
CA TRP A 194 -10.87 -7.54 -8.45
C TRP A 194 -12.22 -7.26 -9.12
N CYS A 195 -12.27 -6.34 -10.09
CA CYS A 195 -13.49 -6.02 -10.82
C CYS A 195 -14.13 -7.26 -11.46
N LYS A 196 -13.33 -8.19 -11.99
CA LYS A 196 -13.83 -9.46 -12.56
C LYS A 196 -14.48 -10.40 -11.54
N LYS A 197 -14.22 -10.20 -10.25
CA LYS A 197 -14.82 -10.99 -9.15
C LYS A 197 -16.09 -10.37 -8.60
N LEU A 198 -16.38 -9.10 -8.92
CA LEU A 198 -17.59 -8.43 -8.46
C LEU A 198 -18.83 -9.06 -9.13
N PRO A 199 -19.96 -9.14 -8.40
CA PRO A 199 -21.20 -9.62 -8.97
C PRO A 199 -21.69 -8.68 -10.09
N SER A 200 -22.41 -9.24 -11.06
CA SER A 200 -22.93 -8.51 -12.24
C SER A 200 -23.80 -7.29 -11.86
N GLU A 201 -24.46 -7.33 -10.74
CA GLU A 201 -25.28 -6.23 -10.21
C GLU A 201 -24.48 -4.94 -9.93
N GLY A 202 -23.14 -5.05 -9.81
CA GLY A 202 -22.23 -3.90 -9.67
C GLY A 202 -21.86 -3.20 -10.97
N PHE A 203 -22.31 -3.71 -12.12
CA PHE A 203 -21.98 -3.17 -13.46
C PHE A 203 -23.17 -2.49 -14.10
N ILE A 204 -22.95 -1.30 -14.67
CA ILE A 204 -23.92 -0.63 -15.54
C ILE A 204 -23.73 -1.21 -16.96
N SER A 205 -24.74 -1.90 -17.47
CA SER A 205 -24.75 -2.43 -18.83
C SER A 205 -25.88 -1.80 -19.62
N GLU A 206 -25.60 -1.41 -20.86
CA GLU A 206 -26.66 -0.96 -21.81
C GLU A 206 -27.63 -2.07 -22.18
N LYS A 207 -27.21 -3.33 -22.04
CA LYS A 207 -28.07 -4.51 -22.26
C LYS A 207 -28.38 -5.12 -20.89
N HIS A 208 -29.64 -5.06 -20.50
CA HIS A 208 -30.18 -5.61 -19.24
C HIS A 208 -29.85 -7.10 -18.96
N ASN A 209 -29.18 -7.79 -19.88
CA ASN A 209 -28.83 -9.21 -19.77
C ASN A 209 -27.32 -9.49 -19.86
N ALA A 210 -26.44 -8.49 -19.64
CA ALA A 210 -25.00 -8.75 -19.57
C ALA A 210 -24.64 -9.30 -18.20
N GLU A 211 -24.52 -10.61 -18.09
CA GLU A 211 -24.31 -11.34 -16.84
C GLU A 211 -22.90 -11.19 -16.26
N SER A 212 -21.92 -10.64 -16.98
CA SER A 212 -20.55 -10.39 -16.49
C SER A 212 -19.75 -9.55 -17.47
N LEU A 213 -18.61 -8.99 -17.01
CA LEU A 213 -17.57 -8.47 -17.90
C LEU A 213 -17.12 -9.59 -18.86
N ASP A 214 -17.04 -9.28 -20.15
CA ASP A 214 -16.50 -10.20 -21.14
C ASP A 214 -15.05 -10.56 -20.78
N GLN A 215 -14.83 -11.82 -20.44
CA GLN A 215 -13.53 -12.37 -20.02
C GLN A 215 -12.86 -13.17 -21.15
N SER A 216 -13.35 -13.07 -22.37
CA SER A 216 -12.78 -13.77 -23.52
C SER A 216 -11.32 -13.34 -23.74
N ALA A 217 -10.48 -14.30 -24.15
CA ALA A 217 -9.10 -14.01 -24.48
C ALA A 217 -9.01 -12.97 -25.61
N GLY A 218 -8.23 -11.91 -25.42
CA GLY A 218 -8.07 -10.83 -26.41
C GLY A 218 -9.06 -9.68 -26.27
N THR A 219 -10.00 -9.73 -25.33
CA THR A 219 -10.88 -8.60 -25.01
C THR A 219 -10.05 -7.40 -24.54
N LYS A 220 -10.29 -6.25 -25.15
CA LYS A 220 -9.65 -4.99 -24.76
C LYS A 220 -10.59 -4.20 -23.85
N TYR A 221 -10.06 -3.70 -22.75
CA TYR A 221 -10.81 -2.87 -21.82
C TYR A 221 -9.95 -1.76 -21.24
N ILE A 222 -10.56 -0.75 -20.68
CA ILE A 222 -9.89 0.37 -20.03
C ILE A 222 -10.14 0.26 -18.54
N VAL A 223 -9.05 0.37 -17.75
CA VAL A 223 -9.12 0.54 -16.31
C VAL A 223 -8.90 2.01 -16.02
N VAL A 224 -9.86 2.61 -15.35
CA VAL A 224 -9.77 3.98 -14.83
C VAL A 224 -9.69 3.88 -13.31
N ASP A 225 -8.53 4.19 -12.76
CA ASP A 225 -8.29 4.24 -11.32
C ASP A 225 -8.35 5.69 -10.86
N CYS A 226 -9.37 6.02 -10.07
CA CYS A 226 -9.63 7.36 -9.54
C CYS A 226 -9.34 7.39 -8.04
N GLY A 227 -8.07 7.58 -7.70
CA GLY A 227 -7.60 7.71 -6.32
C GLY A 227 -7.12 9.13 -6.00
N GLY A 228 -6.03 9.25 -5.23
CA GLY A 228 -5.32 10.53 -5.04
C GLY A 228 -4.74 11.08 -6.34
N ASN A 229 -4.46 10.21 -7.29
CA ASN A 229 -4.20 10.50 -8.70
C ASN A 229 -5.18 9.72 -9.56
N VAL A 230 -5.38 10.15 -10.80
CA VAL A 230 -6.16 9.42 -11.79
C VAL A 230 -5.21 8.73 -12.76
N SER A 231 -5.35 7.43 -12.92
CA SER A 231 -4.65 6.66 -13.95
C SER A 231 -5.64 6.02 -14.92
N VAL A 232 -5.28 5.99 -16.20
CA VAL A 232 -6.07 5.34 -17.26
C VAL A 232 -5.14 4.37 -17.98
N THR A 233 -5.50 3.10 -17.97
CA THR A 233 -4.67 2.04 -18.53
C THR A 233 -5.50 1.18 -19.48
N LEU A 234 -5.02 1.02 -20.72
CA LEU A 234 -5.59 0.05 -21.69
C LEU A 234 -5.03 -1.33 -21.37
N MET A 235 -5.94 -2.27 -21.12
CA MET A 235 -5.65 -3.68 -20.87
C MET A 235 -6.06 -4.53 -22.09
N LYS A 236 -5.37 -5.67 -22.28
CA LYS A 236 -5.62 -6.59 -23.38
C LYS A 236 -5.58 -8.04 -22.92
#